data_606c4205e4442dd89f46fe0ae188e7a8
#
_entry.id   606c4205e4442dd89f46fe0ae188e7a8
#
_cell.length_a   1.000
_cell.length_b   1.000
_cell.length_c   1.000
_cell.angle_alpha   90.00
_cell.angle_beta   90.00
_cell.angle_gamma   90.00
#
_symmetry.space_group_name_H-M   'P 1'
#
loop_
_entity.id
_entity.type
_entity.pdbx_description
1 polymer ?
#
loop_
_entity_poly.entity_id
_entity_poly.type
_entity_poly.pdbx_seq_one_letter_code
_entity_poly.pdbx_strand_id
1 'polypeptide(L)'
;MRLLTITVVILALSACTTIPEQIQGSYPDISPARVEPGVYGSDVRWGGVILDAKNKGNGTCFEILSRNLDKYLRPRVEDQTAGRFIACKPGFHDPAVFTKGRELTVTGSIEAIEVRKLDEFDYRYPIMKVDNLVLWQKRRNVVVYRGFNDPFYNPWYWRGPYYGHYPYYRRPFPMYNTGYVETRQLLPDPAIIESPD
;
A
#
# COMPACT_ATOMS: atom_id res chain seq x y z
N MET A 1 -41.09 20.72 -5.88
CA MET A 1 -40.63 19.51 -5.14
C MET A 1 -39.74 18.59 -5.96
N ARG A 2 -40.04 18.28 -7.23
CA ARG A 2 -39.19 17.37 -8.06
C ARG A 2 -37.77 17.91 -8.34
N LEU A 3 -37.56 19.19 -8.52
CA LEU A 3 -36.23 19.79 -8.73
C LEU A 3 -35.35 19.74 -7.48
N LEU A 4 -35.94 19.89 -6.31
CA LEU A 4 -35.21 19.86 -5.04
C LEU A 4 -34.65 18.42 -4.73
N THR A 5 -35.42 17.39 -5.10
CA THR A 5 -34.99 16.00 -4.92
C THR A 5 -33.83 15.61 -5.86
N ILE A 6 -33.82 16.13 -7.08
CA ILE A 6 -32.74 15.89 -8.05
C ILE A 6 -31.42 16.54 -7.58
N THR A 7 -31.49 17.75 -7.02
CA THR A 7 -30.30 18.45 -6.51
C THR A 7 -29.66 17.73 -5.32
N VAL A 8 -30.47 17.18 -4.42
CA VAL A 8 -29.97 16.40 -3.26
C VAL A 8 -29.31 15.10 -3.70
N VAL A 9 -29.82 14.42 -4.72
CA VAL A 9 -29.23 13.19 -5.24
C VAL A 9 -27.88 13.43 -5.91
N ILE A 10 -27.70 14.57 -6.60
CA ILE A 10 -26.42 14.91 -7.27
C ILE A 10 -25.32 15.24 -6.24
N LEU A 11 -25.66 15.85 -5.11
CA LEU A 11 -24.69 16.11 -4.03
C LEU A 11 -24.20 14.84 -3.29
N ALA A 12 -25.00 13.77 -3.29
CA ALA A 12 -24.64 12.52 -2.61
C ALA A 12 -23.65 11.65 -3.37
N LEU A 13 -23.34 11.93 -4.64
CA LEU A 13 -22.44 11.15 -5.49
C LEU A 13 -20.98 11.59 -5.46
N SER A 14 -20.61 12.56 -4.61
CA SER A 14 -19.23 13.09 -4.51
C SER A 14 -18.35 12.30 -3.55
N ALA A 15 -18.55 10.99 -3.38
CA ALA A 15 -17.63 10.13 -2.66
C ALA A 15 -16.37 9.84 -3.50
N CYS A 16 -15.59 10.89 -3.80
CA CYS A 16 -14.28 10.74 -4.40
C CYS A 16 -13.31 10.24 -3.32
N THR A 17 -12.55 9.21 -3.64
CA THR A 17 -11.36 8.79 -2.86
C THR A 17 -10.40 9.97 -2.81
N THR A 18 -10.34 10.62 -1.66
CA THR A 18 -9.55 11.83 -1.47
C THR A 18 -8.14 11.47 -1.01
N ILE A 19 -7.13 12.16 -1.57
CA ILE A 19 -5.77 12.13 -1.02
C ILE A 19 -5.85 12.71 0.41
N PRO A 20 -5.19 12.10 1.41
CA PRO A 20 -5.14 12.62 2.76
C PRO A 20 -4.66 14.07 2.80
N GLU A 21 -5.41 14.97 3.42
CA GLU A 21 -5.10 16.40 3.48
C GLU A 21 -3.71 16.68 4.04
N GLN A 22 -3.29 15.91 5.04
CA GLN A 22 -2.02 16.05 5.74
C GLN A 22 -0.79 15.93 4.83
N ILE A 23 -0.89 15.22 3.71
CA ILE A 23 0.21 15.00 2.76
C ILE A 23 -0.03 15.65 1.40
N GLN A 24 -1.10 16.45 1.26
CA GLN A 24 -1.35 17.24 0.06
C GLN A 24 -0.35 18.40 -0.03
N GLY A 25 -0.27 19.02 -1.19
CA GLY A 25 0.59 20.15 -1.45
C GLY A 25 1.52 19.93 -2.64
N SER A 26 2.28 20.96 -2.96
CA SER A 26 3.31 20.92 -4.00
C SER A 26 4.67 20.81 -3.33
N TYR A 27 5.42 19.80 -3.69
CA TYR A 27 6.77 19.52 -3.16
C TYR A 27 7.74 19.38 -4.34
N PRO A 28 8.99 19.80 -4.19
CA PRO A 28 10.02 19.61 -5.21
C PRO A 28 10.30 18.11 -5.42
N ASP A 29 10.63 17.75 -6.64
CA ASP A 29 10.99 16.38 -7.01
C ASP A 29 12.44 16.06 -6.59
N ILE A 30 12.69 16.02 -5.30
CA ILE A 30 13.96 15.62 -4.70
C ILE A 30 13.81 14.20 -4.18
N SER A 31 14.49 13.25 -4.80
CA SER A 31 14.49 11.87 -4.31
C SER A 31 15.53 11.67 -3.20
N PRO A 32 15.35 10.71 -2.27
CA PRO A 32 16.34 10.43 -1.22
C PRO A 32 17.75 10.17 -1.75
N ALA A 33 17.89 9.51 -2.90
CA ALA A 33 19.19 9.24 -3.51
C ALA A 33 19.93 10.48 -4.01
N ARG A 34 19.22 11.60 -4.20
CA ARG A 34 19.77 12.85 -4.75
C ARG A 34 19.94 13.96 -3.71
N VAL A 35 19.81 13.62 -2.44
CA VAL A 35 20.01 14.62 -1.37
C VAL A 35 21.47 14.99 -1.28
N GLU A 36 21.73 16.29 -1.37
CA GLU A 36 23.04 16.94 -1.21
C GLU A 36 22.89 18.09 -0.19
N PRO A 37 24.00 18.60 0.40
CA PRO A 37 23.93 19.68 1.39
C PRO A 37 23.17 20.92 0.92
N GLY A 38 23.18 21.20 -0.38
CA GLY A 38 22.51 22.37 -0.97
C GLY A 38 20.97 22.32 -0.90
N VAL A 39 20.36 21.17 -0.58
CA VAL A 39 18.90 21.02 -0.47
C VAL A 39 18.42 20.85 0.98
N TYR A 40 19.30 21.04 1.97
CA TYR A 40 18.88 21.01 3.37
C TYR A 40 17.88 22.13 3.66
N GLY A 41 16.90 21.85 4.48
CA GLY A 41 15.77 22.74 4.77
C GLY A 41 14.66 22.71 3.72
N SER A 42 14.83 22.02 2.59
CA SER A 42 13.75 21.87 1.61
C SER A 42 12.68 20.95 2.14
N ASP A 43 11.42 21.36 1.99
CA ASP A 43 10.28 20.52 2.28
C ASP A 43 10.07 19.51 1.15
N VAL A 44 9.93 18.25 1.51
CA VAL A 44 9.76 17.14 0.57
C VAL A 44 8.63 16.22 1.00
N ARG A 45 8.14 15.45 0.04
CA ARG A 45 7.18 14.37 0.29
C ARG A 45 7.78 13.07 -0.20
N TRP A 46 8.05 12.17 0.73
CA TRP A 46 8.58 10.85 0.45
C TRP A 46 7.67 9.77 0.99
N GLY A 47 7.78 8.59 0.44
CA GLY A 47 7.09 7.44 0.98
C GLY A 47 7.84 6.16 0.69
N GLY A 48 7.43 5.10 1.36
CA GLY A 48 8.07 3.81 1.23
C GLY A 48 7.56 2.79 2.23
N VAL A 49 8.39 1.80 2.44
CA VAL A 49 8.11 0.68 3.35
C VAL A 49 8.99 0.80 4.59
N ILE A 50 8.39 0.72 5.76
CA ILE A 50 9.09 0.74 7.04
C ILE A 50 9.98 -0.50 7.14
N LEU A 51 11.27 -0.28 7.36
CA LEU A 51 12.24 -1.34 7.66
C LEU A 51 12.44 -1.50 9.17
N ASP A 52 12.43 -0.38 9.90
CA ASP A 52 12.60 -0.35 11.35
C ASP A 52 11.95 0.93 11.94
N ALA A 53 11.53 0.86 13.19
CA ALA A 53 10.99 2.00 13.94
C ALA A 53 11.60 2.01 15.34
N LYS A 54 12.23 3.13 15.70
CA LYS A 54 12.92 3.30 16.98
C LYS A 54 12.49 4.57 17.68
N ASN A 55 12.07 4.43 18.92
CA ASN A 55 11.85 5.58 19.80
C ASN A 55 13.21 6.09 20.28
N LYS A 56 13.49 7.36 20.05
CA LYS A 56 14.74 8.01 20.44
C LYS A 56 14.46 9.40 20.99
N GLY A 57 14.83 9.62 22.25
CA GLY A 57 14.56 10.90 22.90
C GLY A 57 13.07 11.23 22.93
N ASN A 58 12.68 12.38 22.39
CA ASN A 58 11.31 12.87 22.40
C ASN A 58 10.53 12.50 21.12
N GLY A 59 11.01 11.57 20.31
CA GLY A 59 10.38 11.22 19.04
C GLY A 59 10.60 9.79 18.61
N THR A 60 9.98 9.45 17.50
CA THR A 60 10.15 8.17 16.82
C THR A 60 10.81 8.38 15.47
N CYS A 61 11.86 7.65 15.19
CA CYS A 61 12.55 7.65 13.89
C CYS A 61 12.26 6.34 13.16
N PHE A 62 11.84 6.47 11.92
CA PHE A 62 11.53 5.36 11.02
C PHE A 62 12.63 5.23 9.98
N GLU A 63 13.22 4.04 9.85
CA GLU A 63 14.03 3.69 8.69
C GLU A 63 13.11 3.21 7.58
N ILE A 64 13.15 3.84 6.42
CA ILE A 64 12.21 3.62 5.34
C ILE A 64 12.97 3.31 4.05
N LEU A 65 12.58 2.23 3.36
CA LEU A 65 12.96 1.96 1.98
C LEU A 65 12.05 2.76 1.06
N SER A 66 12.61 3.76 0.39
CA SER A 66 11.87 4.65 -0.48
C SER A 66 11.21 3.93 -1.64
N ARG A 67 10.00 4.33 -1.98
CA ARG A 67 9.21 3.87 -3.13
C ARG A 67 8.59 5.06 -3.84
N ASN A 68 8.43 4.97 -5.15
CA ASN A 68 7.65 5.96 -5.88
C ASN A 68 6.22 5.99 -5.38
N LEU A 69 5.61 7.16 -5.38
CA LEU A 69 4.22 7.34 -4.98
C LEU A 69 3.29 7.16 -6.17
N ASP A 70 2.12 6.61 -5.93
CA ASP A 70 1.05 6.54 -6.91
C ASP A 70 0.24 7.86 -6.95
N LYS A 71 -0.82 7.90 -7.75
CA LYS A 71 -1.71 9.07 -7.86
C LYS A 71 -2.45 9.44 -6.57
N TYR A 72 -2.49 8.54 -5.61
CA TYR A 72 -3.08 8.76 -4.27
C TYR A 72 -2.01 9.05 -3.22
N LEU A 73 -0.77 9.26 -3.64
CA LEU A 73 0.41 9.48 -2.79
C LEU A 73 0.75 8.28 -1.90
N ARG A 74 0.31 7.08 -2.27
CA ARG A 74 0.68 5.85 -1.60
C ARG A 74 1.90 5.22 -2.25
N PRO A 75 2.83 4.62 -1.47
CA PRO A 75 3.97 3.90 -2.02
C PRO A 75 3.54 2.80 -2.99
N ARG A 76 4.16 2.73 -4.17
CA ARG A 76 3.90 1.69 -5.17
C ARG A 76 4.49 0.35 -4.72
N VAL A 77 3.86 -0.73 -5.15
CA VAL A 77 4.42 -2.08 -5.02
C VAL A 77 5.29 -2.36 -6.23
N GLU A 78 6.56 -2.01 -6.09
CA GLU A 78 7.57 -2.18 -7.15
C GLU A 78 8.93 -2.44 -6.49
N ASP A 79 9.86 -3.04 -7.23
CA ASP A 79 11.22 -3.28 -6.74
C ASP A 79 12.11 -2.04 -6.85
N GLN A 80 11.68 -1.07 -7.66
CA GLN A 80 12.42 0.17 -7.85
C GLN A 80 12.42 1.01 -6.57
N THR A 81 13.61 1.47 -6.16
CA THR A 81 13.79 2.26 -4.96
C THR A 81 14.76 3.43 -5.21
N ALA A 82 14.52 4.54 -4.54
CA ALA A 82 15.47 5.66 -4.47
C ALA A 82 16.36 5.59 -3.20
N GLY A 83 16.57 4.38 -2.66
CA GLY A 83 17.40 4.17 -1.49
C GLY A 83 16.62 4.23 -0.18
N ARG A 84 17.36 4.32 0.93
CA ARG A 84 16.81 4.41 2.28
C ARG A 84 16.92 5.83 2.81
N PHE A 85 15.97 6.20 3.66
CA PHE A 85 16.03 7.45 4.43
C PHE A 85 15.51 7.24 5.84
N ILE A 86 15.80 8.19 6.73
CA ILE A 86 15.31 8.19 8.10
C ILE A 86 14.35 9.36 8.26
N ALA A 87 13.14 9.05 8.70
CA ALA A 87 12.09 10.01 8.99
C ALA A 87 11.87 10.08 10.50
N CYS A 88 12.18 11.21 11.13
CA CYS A 88 12.02 11.41 12.56
C CYS A 88 10.84 12.33 12.84
N LYS A 89 9.85 11.86 13.58
CA LYS A 89 8.68 12.63 14.01
C LYS A 89 8.70 12.82 15.53
N PRO A 90 8.45 14.05 16.03
CA PRO A 90 8.23 14.26 17.46
C PRO A 90 7.05 13.42 17.97
N GLY A 91 7.11 13.04 19.24
CA GLY A 91 6.09 12.23 19.89
C GLY A 91 6.37 10.73 19.83
N PHE A 92 5.60 9.99 20.59
CA PHE A 92 5.68 8.54 20.65
C PHE A 92 4.79 7.92 19.59
N HIS A 93 5.36 7.11 18.74
CA HIS A 93 4.63 6.26 17.80
C HIS A 93 4.94 4.80 18.11
N ASP A 94 3.90 4.03 18.44
CA ASP A 94 4.06 2.64 18.86
C ASP A 94 4.65 1.77 17.75
N PRO A 95 5.84 1.14 17.96
CA PRO A 95 6.43 0.23 16.97
C PRO A 95 5.57 -1.00 16.65
N ALA A 96 4.61 -1.35 17.52
CA ALA A 96 3.65 -2.42 17.24
C ALA A 96 2.62 -2.01 16.17
N VAL A 97 2.36 -0.71 16.00
CA VAL A 97 1.52 -0.15 14.96
C VAL A 97 2.36 0.13 13.70
N PHE A 98 3.52 0.75 13.87
CA PHE A 98 4.46 1.10 12.80
C PHE A 98 5.45 -0.02 12.52
N THR A 99 4.92 -1.21 12.27
CA THR A 99 5.72 -2.42 12.10
C THR A 99 6.46 -2.45 10.75
N LYS A 100 7.55 -3.20 10.71
CA LYS A 100 8.25 -3.53 9.46
C LYS A 100 7.27 -4.04 8.39
N GLY A 101 7.43 -3.55 7.17
CA GLY A 101 6.58 -3.90 6.02
C GLY A 101 5.33 -3.04 5.85
N ARG A 102 5.04 -2.12 6.79
CA ARG A 102 3.96 -1.14 6.61
C ARG A 102 4.37 -0.04 5.65
N GLU A 103 3.41 0.44 4.88
CA GLU A 103 3.61 1.56 3.96
C GLU A 103 3.35 2.88 4.67
N LEU A 104 4.25 3.83 4.45
CA LEU A 104 4.21 5.15 5.07
C LEU A 104 4.46 6.23 4.01
N THR A 105 3.73 7.33 4.08
CA THR A 105 4.03 8.57 3.33
C THR A 105 4.22 9.69 4.33
N VAL A 106 5.30 10.44 4.16
CA VAL A 106 5.71 11.51 5.07
C VAL A 106 5.95 12.79 4.31
N THR A 107 5.68 13.93 4.97
CA THR A 107 6.07 15.27 4.53
C THR A 107 6.89 15.93 5.62
N GLY A 108 7.84 16.77 5.22
CA GLY A 108 8.68 17.48 6.15
C GLY A 108 9.97 17.96 5.50
N SER A 109 10.90 18.49 6.29
CA SER A 109 12.13 19.10 5.82
C SER A 109 13.35 18.17 5.90
N ILE A 110 14.23 18.26 4.92
CA ILE A 110 15.52 17.55 4.91
C ILE A 110 16.46 18.24 5.91
N GLU A 111 16.91 17.49 6.94
CA GLU A 111 17.81 18.05 7.96
C GLU A 111 19.28 17.82 7.66
N ALA A 112 19.66 16.61 7.29
CA ALA A 112 21.05 16.21 7.16
C ALA A 112 21.20 14.92 6.34
N ILE A 113 22.45 14.52 6.12
CA ILE A 113 22.80 13.16 5.72
C ILE A 113 23.66 12.56 6.83
N GLU A 114 23.30 11.38 7.25
CA GLU A 114 24.11 10.58 8.18
C GLU A 114 24.67 9.35 7.45
N VAL A 115 25.97 9.11 7.62
CA VAL A 115 26.60 7.89 7.10
C VAL A 115 26.56 6.83 8.20
N ARG A 116 25.92 5.72 7.92
CA ARG A 116 25.84 4.57 8.82
C ARG A 116 26.29 3.30 8.10
N LYS A 117 26.78 2.35 8.85
CA LYS A 117 27.05 1.02 8.31
C LYS A 117 25.73 0.31 7.99
N LEU A 118 25.64 -0.17 6.76
CA LEU A 118 24.65 -1.14 6.32
C LEU A 118 25.43 -2.42 6.01
N ASP A 119 25.46 -3.33 6.96
CA ASP A 119 26.41 -4.42 7.02
C ASP A 119 27.86 -3.88 6.95
N GLU A 120 28.62 -4.19 5.91
CA GLU A 120 30.01 -3.73 5.73
C GLU A 120 30.13 -2.42 4.93
N PHE A 121 29.02 -1.95 4.31
CA PHE A 121 29.02 -0.79 3.43
C PHE A 121 28.70 0.50 4.19
N ASP A 122 29.39 1.58 3.86
CA ASP A 122 29.02 2.93 4.29
C ASP A 122 27.84 3.42 3.46
N TYR A 123 26.68 3.54 4.10
CA TYR A 123 25.45 3.95 3.43
C TYR A 123 25.01 5.33 3.89
N ARG A 124 24.69 6.20 2.92
CA ARG A 124 24.21 7.57 3.18
C ARG A 124 22.70 7.54 3.43
N TYR A 125 22.31 7.93 4.63
CA TYR A 125 20.92 8.08 5.04
C TYR A 125 20.53 9.55 5.08
N PRO A 126 19.73 10.07 4.14
CA PRO A 126 19.08 11.35 4.34
C PRO A 126 18.17 11.28 5.58
N ILE A 127 18.29 12.32 6.43
CA ILE A 127 17.47 12.47 7.61
C ILE A 127 16.44 13.56 7.34
N MET A 128 15.20 13.28 7.64
CA MET A 128 14.09 14.20 7.47
C MET A 128 13.41 14.41 8.82
N LYS A 129 13.13 15.66 9.14
CA LYS A 129 12.20 16.03 10.20
C LYS A 129 10.79 15.98 9.64
N VAL A 130 9.96 15.15 10.23
CA VAL A 130 8.60 14.90 9.75
C VAL A 130 7.60 15.86 10.38
N ASP A 131 6.87 16.57 9.53
CA ASP A 131 5.74 17.39 9.93
C ASP A 131 4.44 16.57 9.91
N ASN A 132 4.18 15.84 8.81
CA ASN A 132 3.01 14.99 8.72
C ASN A 132 3.39 13.58 8.25
N LEU A 133 2.61 12.61 8.69
CA LEU A 133 2.75 11.23 8.26
C LEU A 133 1.39 10.58 8.04
N VAL A 134 1.34 9.67 7.07
CA VAL A 134 0.19 8.83 6.80
C VAL A 134 0.64 7.38 6.77
N LEU A 135 0.17 6.60 7.75
CA LEU A 135 0.38 5.16 7.80
C LEU A 135 -0.74 4.46 7.03
N TRP A 136 -0.40 3.85 5.90
CA TRP A 136 -1.37 3.19 5.05
C TRP A 136 -1.86 1.87 5.65
N GLN A 137 -3.13 1.53 5.43
CA GLN A 137 -3.64 0.21 5.78
C GLN A 137 -2.89 -0.89 5.04
N LYS A 138 -2.74 -2.05 5.69
CA LYS A 138 -2.16 -3.23 5.03
C LYS A 138 -2.97 -3.58 3.79
N ARG A 139 -2.28 -3.85 2.69
CA ARG A 139 -2.95 -4.33 1.48
C ARG A 139 -3.57 -5.69 1.77
N ARG A 140 -4.83 -5.83 1.42
CA ARG A 140 -5.53 -7.12 1.51
C ARG A 140 -5.32 -7.87 0.21
N ASN A 141 -4.76 -9.07 0.30
CA ASN A 141 -4.74 -9.99 -0.82
C ASN A 141 -6.10 -10.68 -0.85
N VAL A 142 -6.92 -10.33 -1.84
CA VAL A 142 -8.17 -11.07 -2.08
C VAL A 142 -7.87 -12.18 -3.06
N VAL A 143 -7.98 -13.40 -2.59
CA VAL A 143 -7.93 -14.57 -3.45
C VAL A 143 -9.30 -14.70 -4.10
N VAL A 144 -9.41 -14.32 -5.35
CA VAL A 144 -10.64 -14.52 -6.12
C VAL A 144 -10.58 -15.93 -6.71
N TYR A 145 -11.34 -16.83 -6.15
CA TYR A 145 -11.60 -18.12 -6.81
C TYR A 145 -12.54 -17.87 -7.98
N ARG A 146 -12.01 -17.76 -9.18
CA ARG A 146 -12.83 -17.94 -10.38
C ARG A 146 -13.16 -19.42 -10.48
N GLY A 147 -14.30 -19.82 -9.97
CA GLY A 147 -14.91 -21.08 -10.38
C GLY A 147 -15.14 -20.98 -11.89
N PHE A 148 -14.65 -21.94 -12.64
CA PHE A 148 -15.01 -22.10 -14.04
C PHE A 148 -16.52 -22.36 -14.10
N ASN A 149 -17.32 -21.31 -14.24
CA ASN A 149 -18.60 -21.41 -14.90
C ASN A 149 -18.32 -21.41 -16.41
N ASP A 150 -17.69 -22.47 -16.88
CA ASP A 150 -17.66 -22.76 -18.31
C ASP A 150 -19.08 -23.25 -18.68
N PRO A 151 -19.86 -22.48 -19.44
CA PRO A 151 -21.19 -22.90 -19.86
C PRO A 151 -21.14 -24.16 -20.74
N PHE A 152 -19.97 -24.54 -21.25
CA PHE A 152 -19.74 -25.78 -21.99
C PHE A 152 -19.32 -26.94 -21.08
N TYR A 153 -18.96 -26.71 -19.84
CA TYR A 153 -18.64 -27.75 -18.86
C TYR A 153 -19.84 -28.01 -17.93
N ASN A 154 -21.02 -28.01 -18.49
CA ASN A 154 -22.22 -28.44 -17.77
C ASN A 154 -22.30 -29.96 -17.83
N PRO A 155 -22.13 -30.69 -16.70
CA PRO A 155 -22.21 -32.15 -16.69
C PRO A 155 -23.59 -32.72 -17.17
N TRP A 156 -24.56 -31.82 -17.32
CA TRP A 156 -25.90 -32.18 -17.79
C TRP A 156 -26.01 -32.31 -19.31
N TYR A 157 -25.08 -31.73 -20.11
CA TYR A 157 -25.11 -31.84 -21.57
C TYR A 157 -24.67 -33.21 -22.10
N TRP A 158 -23.99 -34.03 -21.30
CA TRP A 158 -23.57 -35.37 -21.68
C TRP A 158 -24.49 -36.47 -21.24
N ARG A 159 -25.69 -36.14 -20.77
CA ARG A 159 -26.74 -37.11 -20.49
C ARG A 159 -27.61 -37.32 -21.73
N GLY A 160 -26.96 -37.69 -22.85
CA GLY A 160 -27.64 -38.24 -24.02
C GLY A 160 -28.30 -39.59 -23.64
N PRO A 161 -29.47 -39.95 -24.22
CA PRO A 161 -30.25 -41.12 -23.84
C PRO A 161 -29.66 -42.46 -24.30
N TYR A 162 -28.38 -42.51 -24.65
CA TYR A 162 -27.76 -43.68 -25.32
C TYR A 162 -26.57 -44.30 -24.59
N TYR A 163 -26.53 -44.38 -23.29
CA TYR A 163 -25.60 -45.31 -22.63
C TYR A 163 -26.31 -46.02 -21.47
N GLY A 164 -26.93 -47.16 -21.86
CA GLY A 164 -27.45 -48.13 -20.92
C GLY A 164 -26.33 -48.79 -20.12
N HIS A 165 -26.68 -49.06 -18.87
CA HIS A 165 -26.15 -50.09 -17.99
C HIS A 165 -24.67 -50.49 -18.10
N TYR A 166 -23.78 -49.80 -17.31
CA TYR A 166 -22.66 -50.44 -16.67
C TYR A 166 -22.64 -50.09 -15.17
N PRO A 167 -22.93 -51.01 -14.26
CA PRO A 167 -23.05 -50.74 -12.82
C PRO A 167 -21.71 -50.82 -12.05
N TYR A 168 -20.59 -50.85 -12.67
CA TYR A 168 -19.30 -50.97 -11.98
C TYR A 168 -18.32 -49.93 -12.47
N TYR A 169 -18.31 -48.77 -11.82
CA TYR A 169 -17.14 -47.91 -11.54
C TYR A 169 -17.60 -46.66 -10.82
N ARG A 170 -18.00 -46.79 -9.54
CA ARG A 170 -17.98 -45.68 -8.61
C ARG A 170 -16.55 -45.45 -8.19
N ARG A 171 -15.77 -44.80 -9.02
CA ARG A 171 -14.61 -44.06 -8.55
C ARG A 171 -15.04 -42.60 -8.52
N PRO A 172 -15.02 -41.93 -7.33
CA PRO A 172 -15.08 -40.48 -7.30
C PRO A 172 -13.80 -40.00 -7.99
N PHE A 173 -13.93 -39.50 -9.21
CA PHE A 173 -12.86 -38.71 -9.79
C PHE A 173 -12.62 -37.55 -8.81
N PRO A 174 -11.38 -37.35 -8.28
CA PRO A 174 -11.08 -36.13 -7.61
C PRO A 174 -11.29 -35.03 -8.65
N MET A 175 -12.30 -34.19 -8.43
CA MET A 175 -12.43 -32.94 -9.16
C MET A 175 -11.19 -32.15 -8.81
N TYR A 176 -10.17 -32.22 -9.64
CA TYR A 176 -9.09 -31.24 -9.63
C TYR A 176 -9.73 -29.94 -10.04
N ASN A 177 -10.13 -29.20 -9.01
CA ASN A 177 -10.54 -27.82 -9.17
C ASN A 177 -9.28 -27.03 -9.47
N THR A 178 -8.85 -27.04 -10.75
CA THR A 178 -7.79 -26.17 -11.24
C THR A 178 -8.35 -24.76 -11.33
N GLY A 179 -8.75 -24.21 -10.18
CA GLY A 179 -9.06 -22.81 -10.06
C GLY A 179 -7.74 -22.04 -10.16
N TYR A 180 -7.60 -21.20 -11.18
CA TYR A 180 -6.53 -20.22 -11.17
C TYR A 180 -6.75 -19.27 -10.01
N VAL A 181 -5.76 -19.19 -9.12
CA VAL A 181 -5.74 -18.22 -8.04
C VAL A 181 -5.20 -16.92 -8.62
N GLU A 182 -6.08 -16.03 -9.06
CA GLU A 182 -5.70 -14.67 -9.39
C GLU A 182 -5.70 -13.84 -8.11
N THR A 183 -4.52 -13.54 -7.59
CA THR A 183 -4.37 -12.57 -6.50
C THR A 183 -4.54 -11.16 -7.06
N ARG A 184 -5.76 -10.65 -6.99
CA ARG A 184 -6.00 -9.21 -7.22
C ARG A 184 -5.67 -8.45 -5.94
N GLN A 185 -4.68 -7.57 -6.03
CA GLN A 185 -4.55 -6.51 -5.04
C GLN A 185 -5.72 -5.55 -5.25
N LEU A 186 -6.71 -5.61 -4.38
CA LEU A 186 -7.71 -4.55 -4.35
C LEU A 186 -6.98 -3.25 -3.98
N LEU A 187 -7.21 -2.22 -4.78
CA LEU A 187 -6.83 -0.86 -4.38
C LEU A 187 -7.47 -0.61 -3.01
N PRO A 188 -6.70 -0.28 -2.00
CA PRO A 188 -7.25 -0.09 -0.67
C PRO A 188 -8.18 1.10 -0.67
N ASP A 189 -9.28 0.94 0.03
CA ASP A 189 -10.02 2.06 0.57
C ASP A 189 -9.04 2.92 1.40
N PRO A 190 -8.94 4.24 1.18
CA PRO A 190 -8.02 5.10 1.91
C PRO A 190 -8.54 5.35 3.34
N ALA A 191 -8.65 4.31 4.13
CA ALA A 191 -8.89 4.50 5.55
C ALA A 191 -7.55 4.85 6.20
N ILE A 192 -7.39 6.12 6.48
CA ILE A 192 -6.26 6.72 7.18
C ILE A 192 -6.40 6.33 8.65
N ILE A 193 -5.36 5.73 9.17
CA ILE A 193 -5.22 5.62 10.62
C ILE A 193 -4.44 6.87 11.03
N GLU A 194 -5.15 7.90 11.50
CA GLU A 194 -4.52 8.96 12.26
C GLU A 194 -3.90 8.33 13.52
N SER A 195 -2.64 8.67 13.80
CA SER A 195 -2.09 8.38 15.12
C SER A 195 -2.89 9.22 16.14
N PRO A 196 -3.46 8.65 17.19
CA PRO A 196 -4.00 9.48 18.28
C PRO A 196 -2.87 10.34 18.84
N ASP A 197 -3.16 11.63 19.01
CA ASP A 197 -2.27 12.61 19.65
C ASP A 197 -1.93 12.21 21.10
#